data_59a46fdaaa31b8d82a101e937a97d2a3
#
_entry.id   59a46fdaaa31b8d82a101e937a97d2a3
#
_cell.length_a   1.000
_cell.length_b   1.000
_cell.length_c   1.000
_cell.angle_alpha   90.00
_cell.angle_beta   90.00
_cell.angle_gamma   90.00
#
_symmetry.space_group_name_H-M   'P 1'
#
loop_
_entity.id
_entity.type
_entity.pdbx_description
1 polymer ?
#
loop_
_entity_poly.entity_id
_entity_poly.type
_entity_poly.pdbx_seq_one_letter_code
_entity_poly.pdbx_strand_id
1 'polypeptide(L)'
;GKLYSEAIRLFRNKKPIIAAIHGPAIGGGFGLACVADFRIASPKARFAANFVKLGLHQGFGISVTLPRLIGHQNAARLLLSGRRINAEEARSLGLVDEVAAEGELHSAAIKLAAELAENAPLAMQSVRATMRQGLADAVANATVHELAEQQWLRATEDAYEGIRAVSERRPGHFKGK
;
A
#
# COMPACT_ATOMS: atom_id res chain seq x y z
N GLY A 1 10.21 7.70 11.01
CA GLY A 1 11.24 6.81 10.43
C GLY A 1 11.22 5.38 10.94
N LYS A 2 11.19 5.17 12.26
CA LYS A 2 11.26 3.81 12.85
C LYS A 2 10.14 2.86 12.42
N LEU A 3 8.90 3.36 12.30
CA LEU A 3 7.75 2.53 11.92
C LEU A 3 7.93 1.86 10.55
N TYR A 4 8.35 2.60 9.55
CA TYR A 4 8.49 2.07 8.18
C TYR A 4 9.69 1.12 8.06
N SER A 5 10.79 1.39 8.76
CA SER A 5 11.92 0.46 8.80
C SER A 5 11.59 -0.85 9.53
N GLU A 6 10.81 -0.82 10.60
CA GLU A 6 10.32 -2.04 11.25
C GLU A 6 9.34 -2.83 10.37
N ALA A 7 8.53 -2.14 9.56
CA ALA A 7 7.59 -2.79 8.64
C ALA A 7 8.30 -3.68 7.59
N ILE A 8 9.59 -3.47 7.31
CA ILE A 8 10.37 -4.33 6.40
C ILE A 8 10.37 -5.78 6.86
N ARG A 9 10.29 -6.02 8.17
CA ARG A 9 10.22 -7.38 8.74
C ARG A 9 9.01 -8.16 8.23
N LEU A 10 7.90 -7.48 7.92
CA LEU A 10 6.71 -8.10 7.33
C LEU A 10 6.98 -8.67 5.93
N PHE A 11 7.83 -8.00 5.15
CA PHE A 11 8.22 -8.48 3.81
C PHE A 11 9.08 -9.74 3.87
N ARG A 12 9.78 -9.97 4.99
CA ARG A 12 10.64 -11.15 5.23
C ARG A 12 9.88 -12.32 5.83
N ASN A 13 8.58 -12.18 6.12
CA ASN A 13 7.77 -13.28 6.61
C ASN A 13 7.77 -14.46 5.63
N LYS A 14 7.81 -15.68 6.16
CA LYS A 14 7.88 -16.90 5.34
C LYS A 14 6.49 -17.38 4.88
N LYS A 15 5.46 -17.15 5.70
CA LYS A 15 4.09 -17.58 5.39
C LYS A 15 3.39 -16.54 4.52
N PRO A 16 2.47 -16.93 3.63
CA PRO A 16 1.59 -16.01 2.93
C PRO A 16 0.79 -15.13 3.91
N ILE A 17 0.56 -13.90 3.51
CA ILE A 17 -0.22 -12.91 4.24
C ILE A 17 -1.42 -12.53 3.38
N ILE A 18 -2.61 -12.60 3.97
CA ILE A 18 -3.86 -12.14 3.37
C ILE A 18 -4.31 -10.89 4.12
N ALA A 19 -4.47 -9.79 3.42
CA ALA A 19 -5.03 -8.56 3.98
C ALA A 19 -6.55 -8.52 3.76
N ALA A 20 -7.30 -8.50 4.86
CA ALA A 20 -8.74 -8.24 4.86
C ALA A 20 -9.00 -6.76 5.11
N ILE A 21 -9.37 -6.02 4.08
CA ILE A 21 -9.43 -4.55 4.08
C ILE A 21 -10.88 -4.11 4.20
N HIS A 22 -11.30 -3.71 5.40
CA HIS A 22 -12.70 -3.38 5.70
C HIS A 22 -13.08 -1.93 5.41
N GLY A 23 -12.10 -1.02 5.27
CA GLY A 23 -12.34 0.41 5.14
C GLY A 23 -11.19 1.16 4.47
N PRO A 24 -10.99 2.45 4.77
CA PRO A 24 -9.95 3.26 4.15
C PRO A 24 -8.54 2.76 4.47
N ALA A 25 -7.75 2.46 3.45
CA ALA A 25 -6.32 2.18 3.49
C ALA A 25 -5.59 3.36 2.80
N ILE A 26 -5.16 4.33 3.59
CA ILE A 26 -4.63 5.61 3.11
C ILE A 26 -3.19 5.79 3.56
N GLY A 27 -2.33 6.32 2.70
CA GLY A 27 -0.93 6.60 3.02
C GLY A 27 -0.19 5.36 3.52
N GLY A 28 0.31 5.39 4.76
CA GLY A 28 0.98 4.23 5.39
C GLY A 28 0.09 2.99 5.50
N GLY A 29 -1.23 3.16 5.71
CA GLY A 29 -2.20 2.05 5.69
C GLY A 29 -2.30 1.40 4.30
N PHE A 30 -2.18 2.19 3.23
CA PHE A 30 -2.08 1.65 1.88
C PHE A 30 -0.77 0.88 1.69
N GLY A 31 0.35 1.42 2.18
CA GLY A 31 1.64 0.71 2.17
C GLY A 31 1.57 -0.63 2.90
N LEU A 32 0.90 -0.68 4.06
CA LEU A 32 0.66 -1.92 4.80
C LEU A 32 -0.18 -2.92 4.00
N ALA A 33 -1.22 -2.48 3.30
CA ALA A 33 -2.01 -3.35 2.43
C ALA A 33 -1.16 -3.95 1.29
N CYS A 34 -0.18 -3.21 0.78
CA CYS A 34 0.75 -3.68 -0.27
C CYS A 34 1.78 -4.72 0.22
N VAL A 35 1.94 -4.92 1.53
CA VAL A 35 2.81 -5.99 2.09
C VAL A 35 2.26 -7.37 1.79
N ALA A 36 0.96 -7.54 1.85
CA ALA A 36 0.28 -8.82 1.74
C ALA A 36 0.51 -9.50 0.37
N ASP A 37 0.43 -10.81 0.35
CA ASP A 37 0.43 -11.59 -0.88
C ASP A 37 -0.93 -11.47 -1.60
N PHE A 38 -2.01 -11.47 -0.83
CA PHE A 38 -3.39 -11.32 -1.31
C PHE A 38 -4.13 -10.23 -0.54
N ARG A 39 -5.05 -9.55 -1.21
CA ARG A 39 -5.89 -8.50 -0.66
C ARG A 39 -7.34 -8.75 -0.99
N ILE A 40 -8.16 -8.92 0.04
CA ILE A 40 -9.62 -9.00 -0.08
C ILE A 40 -10.17 -7.72 0.52
N ALA A 41 -11.03 -7.04 -0.20
CA ALA A 41 -11.60 -5.77 0.23
C ALA A 41 -13.10 -5.87 0.48
N SER A 42 -13.61 -5.11 1.44
CA SER A 42 -15.06 -4.86 1.54
C SER A 42 -15.47 -3.82 0.48
N PRO A 43 -16.76 -3.72 0.14
CA PRO A 43 -17.25 -2.67 -0.76
C PRO A 43 -16.98 -1.24 -0.24
N LYS A 44 -16.78 -1.10 1.07
CA LYS A 44 -16.47 0.17 1.74
C LYS A 44 -14.98 0.54 1.69
N ALA A 45 -14.12 -0.37 1.28
CA ALA A 45 -12.69 -0.11 1.20
C ALA A 45 -12.39 1.02 0.21
N ARG A 46 -11.40 1.85 0.59
CA ARG A 46 -10.89 2.96 -0.22
C ARG A 46 -9.39 2.99 -0.12
N PHE A 47 -8.73 3.29 -1.21
CA PHE A 47 -7.27 3.31 -1.28
C PHE A 47 -6.78 4.66 -1.78
N ALA A 48 -5.75 5.20 -1.16
CA ALA A 48 -5.08 6.39 -1.66
C ALA A 48 -3.63 6.49 -1.16
N ALA A 49 -2.72 6.80 -2.07
CA ALA A 49 -1.36 7.26 -1.75
C ALA A 49 -1.35 8.80 -1.83
N ASN A 50 -2.04 9.45 -0.89
CA ASN A 50 -2.35 10.88 -0.95
C ASN A 50 -1.21 11.80 -0.50
N PHE A 51 0.03 11.31 -0.48
CA PHE A 51 1.20 12.07 0.01
C PHE A 51 1.43 13.38 -0.75
N VAL A 52 1.27 13.38 -2.08
CA VAL A 52 1.42 14.60 -2.89
C VAL A 52 0.40 15.69 -2.52
N LYS A 53 -0.79 15.31 -2.04
CA LYS A 53 -1.78 16.26 -1.53
C LYS A 53 -1.40 16.85 -0.17
N LEU A 54 -0.46 16.22 0.51
CA LEU A 54 0.13 16.71 1.75
C LEU A 54 1.44 17.49 1.50
N GLY A 55 1.83 17.69 0.21
CA GLY A 55 3.13 18.24 -0.14
C GLY A 55 4.30 17.32 0.23
N LEU A 56 4.07 16.01 0.31
CA LEU A 56 5.06 15.03 0.75
C LEU A 56 5.31 13.95 -0.31
N HIS A 57 6.47 13.33 -0.24
CA HIS A 57 6.79 12.10 -0.94
C HIS A 57 6.08 10.90 -0.30
N GLN A 58 5.75 9.87 -1.09
CA GLN A 58 5.23 8.61 -0.56
C GLN A 58 6.26 7.94 0.36
N GLY A 59 5.79 6.98 1.14
CA GLY A 59 6.61 6.20 2.08
C GLY A 59 6.18 4.74 2.13
N PHE A 60 6.70 3.98 3.09
CA PHE A 60 6.38 2.57 3.33
C PHE A 60 6.80 1.64 2.18
N GLY A 61 7.73 2.04 1.32
CA GLY A 61 8.16 1.25 0.16
C GLY A 61 7.10 1.16 -0.95
N ILE A 62 6.11 2.06 -0.95
CA ILE A 62 5.06 2.09 -1.99
C ILE A 62 5.67 2.32 -3.38
N SER A 63 6.82 3.01 -3.47
CA SER A 63 7.57 3.19 -4.71
C SER A 63 7.95 1.88 -5.41
N VAL A 64 8.12 0.80 -4.64
CA VAL A 64 8.45 -0.54 -5.14
C VAL A 64 7.22 -1.42 -5.24
N THR A 65 6.40 -1.43 -4.17
CA THR A 65 5.31 -2.40 -4.05
C THR A 65 4.14 -2.09 -4.97
N LEU A 66 3.75 -0.84 -5.12
CA LEU A 66 2.60 -0.46 -5.94
C LEU A 66 2.81 -0.75 -7.43
N PRO A 67 3.94 -0.34 -8.07
CA PRO A 67 4.20 -0.70 -9.47
C PRO A 67 4.26 -2.20 -9.72
N ARG A 68 4.73 -2.98 -8.74
CA ARG A 68 4.78 -4.44 -8.82
C ARG A 68 3.37 -5.05 -8.86
N LEU A 69 2.41 -4.45 -8.16
CA LEU A 69 1.03 -4.96 -8.07
C LEU A 69 0.17 -4.54 -9.26
N ILE A 70 0.23 -3.28 -9.68
CA ILE A 70 -0.71 -2.70 -10.65
C ILE A 70 -0.04 -2.17 -11.93
N GLY A 71 1.25 -2.45 -12.10
CA GLY A 71 2.04 -1.91 -13.20
C GLY A 71 2.45 -0.46 -13.00
N HIS A 72 3.52 -0.08 -13.69
CA HIS A 72 4.17 1.23 -13.51
C HIS A 72 3.22 2.40 -13.82
N GLN A 73 2.47 2.32 -14.93
CA GLN A 73 1.62 3.43 -15.38
C GLN A 73 0.45 3.71 -14.42
N ASN A 74 -0.21 2.66 -13.93
CA ASN A 74 -1.30 2.80 -12.96
C ASN A 74 -0.76 3.31 -11.61
N ALA A 75 0.40 2.82 -11.17
CA ALA A 75 1.06 3.31 -9.97
C ALA A 75 1.42 4.79 -10.08
N ALA A 76 2.03 5.20 -11.19
CA ALA A 76 2.36 6.62 -11.44
C ALA A 76 1.09 7.50 -11.37
N ARG A 77 -0.01 7.06 -12.00
CA ARG A 77 -1.29 7.78 -11.96
C ARG A 77 -1.81 7.97 -10.53
N LEU A 78 -1.72 6.94 -9.68
CA LEU A 78 -2.17 7.04 -8.28
C LEU A 78 -1.23 7.89 -7.43
N LEU A 79 0.08 7.71 -7.57
CA LEU A 79 1.09 8.42 -6.78
C LEU A 79 1.14 9.92 -7.12
N LEU A 80 1.13 10.29 -8.40
CA LEU A 80 1.22 11.67 -8.84
C LEU A 80 -0.08 12.46 -8.67
N SER A 81 -1.24 11.80 -8.71
CA SER A 81 -2.51 12.48 -8.49
C SER A 81 -2.97 12.48 -7.02
N GLY A 82 -2.47 11.54 -6.22
CA GLY A 82 -2.93 11.33 -4.85
C GLY A 82 -4.45 11.05 -4.75
N ARG A 83 -5.05 10.59 -5.86
CA ARG A 83 -6.50 10.34 -5.90
C ARG A 83 -6.89 9.11 -5.09
N ARG A 84 -8.13 9.09 -4.64
CA ARG A 84 -8.73 7.94 -3.97
C ARG A 84 -9.43 7.05 -4.99
N ILE A 85 -9.28 5.73 -4.83
CA ILE A 85 -10.00 4.72 -5.60
C ILE A 85 -10.87 3.87 -4.67
N ASN A 86 -11.96 3.33 -5.19
CA ASN A 86 -12.83 2.40 -4.47
C ASN A 86 -12.37 0.94 -4.65
N ALA A 87 -13.07 0.00 -4.01
CA ALA A 87 -12.73 -1.41 -4.03
C ALA A 87 -12.80 -2.03 -5.45
N GLU A 88 -13.83 -1.69 -6.22
CA GLU A 88 -14.01 -2.22 -7.57
C GLU A 88 -12.95 -1.68 -8.54
N GLU A 89 -12.61 -0.42 -8.47
CA GLU A 89 -11.51 0.14 -9.24
C GLU A 89 -10.17 -0.50 -8.84
N ALA A 90 -9.94 -0.69 -7.55
CA ALA A 90 -8.75 -1.37 -7.04
C ALA A 90 -8.64 -2.81 -7.56
N ARG A 91 -9.77 -3.53 -7.65
CA ARG A 91 -9.85 -4.86 -8.27
C ARG A 91 -9.55 -4.80 -9.76
N SER A 92 -10.13 -3.88 -10.48
CA SER A 92 -9.91 -3.74 -11.93
C SER A 92 -8.45 -3.42 -12.28
N LEU A 93 -7.72 -2.74 -11.39
CA LEU A 93 -6.29 -2.46 -11.53
C LEU A 93 -5.39 -3.63 -11.11
N GLY A 94 -5.93 -4.69 -10.51
CA GLY A 94 -5.16 -5.81 -9.96
C GLY A 94 -4.54 -5.52 -8.58
N LEU A 95 -4.95 -4.45 -7.91
CA LEU A 95 -4.53 -4.15 -6.55
C LEU A 95 -5.22 -5.06 -5.52
N VAL A 96 -6.49 -5.37 -5.74
CA VAL A 96 -7.33 -6.21 -4.89
C VAL A 96 -7.70 -7.46 -5.68
N ASP A 97 -7.57 -8.62 -5.05
CA ASP A 97 -7.84 -9.91 -5.66
C ASP A 97 -9.35 -10.20 -5.69
N GLU A 98 -10.06 -9.79 -4.62
CA GLU A 98 -11.49 -10.02 -4.46
C GLU A 98 -12.16 -8.86 -3.72
N VAL A 99 -13.38 -8.50 -4.14
CA VAL A 99 -14.27 -7.65 -3.36
C VAL A 99 -15.35 -8.56 -2.77
N ALA A 100 -15.29 -8.78 -1.47
CA ALA A 100 -16.24 -9.62 -0.74
C ALA A 100 -17.61 -8.93 -0.63
N ALA A 101 -18.67 -9.73 -0.53
CA ALA A 101 -20.00 -9.19 -0.23
C ALA A 101 -20.03 -8.48 1.13
N GLU A 102 -21.02 -7.63 1.35
CA GLU A 102 -21.20 -6.91 2.62
C GLU A 102 -21.32 -7.94 3.77
N GLY A 103 -20.49 -7.79 4.80
CA GLY A 103 -20.45 -8.69 5.94
C GLY A 103 -19.58 -9.94 5.75
N GLU A 104 -19.14 -10.26 4.52
CA GLU A 104 -18.43 -11.51 4.21
C GLU A 104 -16.91 -11.38 4.13
N LEU A 105 -16.35 -10.20 4.43
CA LEU A 105 -14.92 -9.96 4.29
C LEU A 105 -14.05 -10.96 5.06
N HIS A 106 -14.39 -11.21 6.31
CA HIS A 106 -13.59 -12.10 7.16
C HIS A 106 -13.71 -13.57 6.72
N SER A 107 -14.91 -14.03 6.39
CA SER A 107 -15.14 -15.39 5.90
C SER A 107 -14.43 -15.63 4.56
N ALA A 108 -14.45 -14.66 3.64
CA ALA A 108 -13.72 -14.73 2.38
C ALA A 108 -12.19 -14.83 2.60
N ALA A 109 -11.63 -14.04 3.52
CA ALA A 109 -10.21 -14.10 3.84
C ALA A 109 -9.82 -15.46 4.47
N ILE A 110 -10.64 -16.00 5.39
CA ILE A 110 -10.41 -17.30 6.00
C ILE A 110 -10.53 -18.42 4.96
N LYS A 111 -11.50 -18.34 4.04
CA LYS A 111 -11.66 -19.30 2.95
C LYS A 111 -10.40 -19.38 2.08
N LEU A 112 -9.86 -18.24 1.66
CA LEU A 112 -8.61 -18.20 0.89
C LEU A 112 -7.43 -18.75 1.71
N ALA A 113 -7.35 -18.42 3.02
CA ALA A 113 -6.29 -18.94 3.88
C ALA A 113 -6.38 -20.47 4.03
N ALA A 114 -7.59 -21.04 4.16
CA ALA A 114 -7.81 -22.48 4.23
C ALA A 114 -7.39 -23.16 2.91
N GLU A 115 -7.78 -22.63 1.75
CA GLU A 115 -7.36 -23.12 0.44
C GLU A 115 -5.82 -23.18 0.31
N LEU A 116 -5.13 -22.13 0.72
CA LEU A 116 -3.66 -22.12 0.72
C LEU A 116 -3.10 -23.17 1.69
N ALA A 117 -3.71 -23.34 2.85
CA ALA A 117 -3.24 -24.25 3.89
C ALA A 117 -3.42 -25.75 3.56
N GLU A 118 -4.24 -26.09 2.55
CA GLU A 118 -4.35 -27.46 2.03
C GLU A 118 -3.08 -27.92 1.30
N ASN A 119 -2.21 -27.00 0.91
CA ASN A 119 -0.99 -27.31 0.17
C ASN A 119 0.18 -27.64 1.09
N ALA A 120 1.18 -28.36 0.55
CA ALA A 120 2.40 -28.70 1.26
C ALA A 120 3.12 -27.42 1.77
N PRO A 121 3.26 -27.20 3.09
CA PRO A 121 3.67 -25.91 3.64
C PRO A 121 5.09 -25.50 3.26
N LEU A 122 6.02 -26.44 3.15
CA LEU A 122 7.40 -26.13 2.75
C LEU A 122 7.49 -25.78 1.25
N ALA A 123 6.73 -26.46 0.40
CA ALA A 123 6.65 -26.15 -1.03
C ALA A 123 6.06 -24.75 -1.23
N MET A 124 4.96 -24.42 -0.55
CA MET A 124 4.33 -23.11 -0.61
C MET A 124 5.28 -21.99 -0.16
N GLN A 125 6.02 -22.20 0.94
CA GLN A 125 7.01 -21.23 1.40
C GLN A 125 8.17 -21.07 0.40
N SER A 126 8.64 -22.14 -0.22
CA SER A 126 9.68 -22.11 -1.25
C SER A 126 9.23 -21.32 -2.48
N VAL A 127 8.03 -21.59 -3.00
CA VAL A 127 7.44 -20.86 -4.13
C VAL A 127 7.31 -19.36 -3.78
N ARG A 128 6.75 -19.04 -2.62
CA ARG A 128 6.62 -17.66 -2.15
C ARG A 128 7.97 -16.94 -2.05
N ALA A 129 8.98 -17.61 -1.50
CA ALA A 129 10.32 -17.05 -1.37
C ALA A 129 10.92 -16.71 -2.74
N THR A 130 10.77 -17.59 -3.74
CA THR A 130 11.22 -17.36 -5.11
C THR A 130 10.49 -16.18 -5.75
N MET A 131 9.15 -16.13 -5.64
CA MET A 131 8.35 -15.04 -6.20
C MET A 131 8.63 -13.66 -5.57
N ARG A 132 9.10 -13.65 -4.33
CA ARG A 132 9.42 -12.41 -3.57
C ARG A 132 10.92 -12.17 -3.41
N GLN A 133 11.75 -12.89 -4.18
CA GLN A 133 13.19 -12.71 -4.13
C GLN A 133 13.59 -11.27 -4.37
N GLY A 134 14.44 -10.72 -3.47
CA GLY A 134 14.91 -9.34 -3.54
C GLY A 134 13.91 -8.27 -3.13
N LEU A 135 12.61 -8.60 -2.93
CA LEU A 135 11.57 -7.60 -2.64
C LEU A 135 11.82 -6.87 -1.30
N ALA A 136 12.17 -7.60 -0.25
CA ALA A 136 12.39 -6.99 1.07
C ALA A 136 13.58 -6.00 1.04
N ASP A 137 14.63 -6.32 0.31
CA ASP A 137 15.81 -5.46 0.19
C ASP A 137 15.51 -4.24 -0.72
N ALA A 138 14.76 -4.44 -1.81
CA ALA A 138 14.30 -3.33 -2.64
C ALA A 138 13.41 -2.35 -1.86
N VAL A 139 12.48 -2.87 -1.03
CA VAL A 139 11.64 -2.05 -0.14
C VAL A 139 12.50 -1.34 0.91
N ALA A 140 13.49 -2.00 1.51
CA ALA A 140 14.38 -1.39 2.48
C ALA A 140 15.12 -0.20 1.88
N ASN A 141 15.72 -0.38 0.70
CA ASN A 141 16.44 0.68 -0.01
C ASN A 141 15.52 1.83 -0.41
N ALA A 142 14.32 1.52 -0.94
CA ALA A 142 13.33 2.54 -1.28
C ALA A 142 12.89 3.34 -0.05
N THR A 143 12.67 2.68 1.09
CA THR A 143 12.25 3.34 2.33
C THR A 143 13.28 4.35 2.82
N VAL A 144 14.58 4.08 2.66
CA VAL A 144 15.66 5.03 2.99
C VAL A 144 15.55 6.29 2.11
N HIS A 145 15.41 6.10 0.80
CA HIS A 145 15.24 7.21 -0.14
C HIS A 145 13.94 8.00 0.11
N GLU A 146 12.81 7.31 0.24
CA GLU A 146 11.51 7.92 0.52
C GLU A 146 11.54 8.77 1.81
N LEU A 147 12.25 8.30 2.84
CA LEU A 147 12.43 9.05 4.09
C LEU A 147 13.25 10.33 3.88
N ALA A 148 14.34 10.25 3.11
CA ALA A 148 15.16 11.42 2.78
C ALA A 148 14.34 12.47 2.01
N GLU A 149 13.55 12.04 1.03
CA GLU A 149 12.65 12.93 0.29
C GLU A 149 11.59 13.56 1.20
N GLN A 150 10.99 12.79 2.10
CA GLN A 150 10.02 13.32 3.07
C GLN A 150 10.66 14.34 4.03
N GLN A 151 11.93 14.17 4.39
CA GLN A 151 12.59 15.06 5.36
C GLN A 151 12.71 16.50 4.84
N TRP A 152 13.19 16.70 3.61
CA TRP A 152 13.31 18.04 3.07
C TRP A 152 11.95 18.63 2.65
N LEU A 153 11.05 17.81 2.09
CA LEU A 153 9.71 18.26 1.72
C LEU A 153 8.91 18.78 2.92
N ARG A 154 9.05 18.17 4.10
CA ARG A 154 8.38 18.63 5.33
C ARG A 154 8.74 20.04 5.75
N ALA A 155 9.86 20.56 5.31
CA ALA A 155 10.30 21.93 5.60
C ALA A 155 9.72 22.97 4.64
N THR A 156 8.99 22.56 3.61
CA THR A 156 8.41 23.44 2.60
C THR A 156 7.10 24.09 3.05
N GLU A 157 6.81 25.28 2.51
CA GLU A 157 5.50 25.93 2.70
C GLU A 157 4.36 25.05 2.18
N ASP A 158 4.60 24.34 1.07
CA ASP A 158 3.62 23.46 0.43
C ASP A 158 3.26 22.27 1.33
N ALA A 159 4.18 21.74 2.15
CA ALA A 159 3.86 20.70 3.12
C ALA A 159 2.95 21.23 4.23
N TYR A 160 3.20 22.42 4.75
CA TYR A 160 2.33 23.06 5.73
C TYR A 160 0.95 23.34 5.17
N GLU A 161 0.89 23.87 3.93
CA GLU A 161 -0.39 24.10 3.25
C GLU A 161 -1.14 22.79 2.98
N GLY A 162 -0.46 21.76 2.48
CA GLY A 162 -1.06 20.47 2.17
C GLY A 162 -1.66 19.80 3.40
N ILE A 163 -0.95 19.80 4.53
CA ILE A 163 -1.46 19.26 5.80
C ILE A 163 -2.71 20.02 6.26
N ARG A 164 -2.66 21.36 6.20
CA ARG A 164 -3.79 22.22 6.57
C ARG A 164 -4.98 22.00 5.63
N ALA A 165 -4.76 22.00 4.32
CA ALA A 165 -5.80 21.81 3.33
C ALA A 165 -6.53 20.47 3.49
N VAL A 166 -5.80 19.38 3.74
CA VAL A 166 -6.38 18.06 4.00
C VAL A 166 -7.20 18.06 5.29
N SER A 167 -6.71 18.69 6.36
CA SER A 167 -7.44 18.82 7.63
C SER A 167 -8.73 19.61 7.47
N GLU A 168 -8.69 20.69 6.71
CA GLU A 168 -9.83 21.57 6.40
C GLU A 168 -10.74 21.03 5.27
N ARG A 169 -10.38 19.88 4.67
CA ARG A 169 -11.12 19.24 3.57
C ARG A 169 -11.32 20.15 2.35
N ARG A 170 -10.31 20.93 2.02
CA ARG A 170 -10.28 21.83 0.85
C ARG A 170 -9.11 21.51 -0.08
N PRO A 171 -9.12 22.02 -1.33
CA PRO A 171 -7.93 21.99 -2.18
C PRO A 171 -6.76 22.76 -1.56
N GLY A 172 -5.53 22.26 -1.77
CA GLY A 172 -4.31 22.97 -1.40
C GLY A 172 -3.95 24.03 -2.43
N HIS A 173 -3.37 25.14 -1.96
CA HIS A 173 -2.83 26.23 -2.80
C HIS A 173 -1.31 26.17 -2.80
N PHE A 174 -0.74 25.29 -3.61
CA PHE A 174 0.69 25.02 -3.68
C PHE A 174 1.43 26.08 -4.50
N LYS A 175 2.65 26.41 -4.09
CA LYS A 175 3.48 27.45 -4.69
C LYS A 175 4.86 26.97 -5.14
N GLY A 176 5.23 25.72 -4.84
CA GLY A 176 6.55 25.16 -5.13
C GLY A 176 7.65 25.70 -4.21
N LYS A 177 7.33 25.99 -2.95
CA LYS A 177 8.26 26.55 -1.96
C LYS A 177 8.30 25.75 -0.69
#